data_b2c23b2adb550a776beee20a991cf91c
#
_entry.id   b2c23b2adb550a776beee20a991cf91c
#
_cell.length_a   1.000
_cell.length_b   1.000
_cell.length_c   1.000
_cell.angle_alpha   90.00
_cell.angle_beta   90.00
_cell.angle_gamma   90.00
#
_symmetry.space_group_name_H-M   'P 1'
#
loop_
_entity.id
_entity.type
_entity.pdbx_description
1 polymer ?
#
loop_
_entity_poly.entity_id
_entity_poly.type
_entity_poly.pdbx_seq_one_letter_code
_entity_poly.pdbx_strand_id
1 'polypeptide(L)'
;MKKLAWKLIIPLTVISFFLFTKWWYTLPVDAPDTVFIGFPFPFVCNGWQTSMSLQVFIFELIVDLLIYFIFWFLLIFIFNRFVKKIYINKLITGFLLSIAVVIVIFSTWIASSKDNIFYLKRDFKMEVMETGYKFIWQKQPLPDFKKYHPEKIK
;
A
#
# COMPACT_ATOMS: atom_id res chain seq x y z
N MET A 1 3.72 9.97 25.11
CA MET A 1 3.22 9.18 23.98
C MET A 1 2.41 10.02 22.98
N LYS A 2 1.34 10.76 23.36
CA LYS A 2 0.53 11.56 22.40
C LYS A 2 1.37 12.47 21.47
N LYS A 3 2.33 13.23 22.02
CA LYS A 3 3.21 14.10 21.21
C LYS A 3 4.13 13.33 20.23
N LEU A 4 4.59 12.12 20.61
CA LEU A 4 5.39 11.26 19.72
C LEU A 4 4.54 10.66 18.59
N ALA A 5 3.30 10.27 18.90
CA ALA A 5 2.38 9.73 17.90
C ALA A 5 2.18 10.69 16.73
N TRP A 6 1.78 11.94 17.01
CA TRP A 6 1.57 12.95 15.98
C TRP A 6 2.85 13.38 15.24
N LYS A 7 3.96 13.46 15.95
CA LYS A 7 5.20 14.00 15.40
C LYS A 7 6.02 13.00 14.60
N LEU A 8 5.87 11.71 14.89
CA LEU A 8 6.73 10.67 14.33
C LEU A 8 5.94 9.48 13.79
N ILE A 9 5.04 8.89 14.57
CA ILE A 9 4.38 7.64 14.19
C ILE A 9 3.51 7.85 12.95
N ILE A 10 2.61 8.84 12.96
CA ILE A 10 1.71 9.09 11.82
C ILE A 10 2.47 9.40 10.54
N PRO A 11 3.43 10.36 10.51
CA PRO A 11 4.19 10.61 9.28
C PRO A 11 4.95 9.40 8.78
N LEU A 12 5.61 8.64 9.66
CA LEU A 12 6.35 7.43 9.28
C LEU A 12 5.42 6.34 8.75
N THR A 13 4.22 6.19 9.32
CA THR A 13 3.20 5.27 8.80
C THR A 13 2.83 5.62 7.37
N VAL A 14 2.46 6.88 7.11
CA VAL A 14 2.06 7.33 5.77
C VAL A 14 3.22 7.17 4.77
N ILE A 15 4.42 7.61 5.15
CA ILE A 15 5.59 7.55 4.27
C ILE A 15 5.96 6.10 3.96
N SER A 16 6.04 5.23 4.96
CA SER A 16 6.42 3.82 4.75
C SER A 16 5.36 3.05 3.96
N PHE A 17 4.09 3.30 4.23
CA PHE A 17 2.98 2.70 3.49
C PHE A 17 3.02 3.05 2.00
N PHE A 18 3.39 4.29 1.66
CA PHE A 18 3.51 4.73 0.27
C PHE A 18 4.80 4.22 -0.39
N LEU A 19 5.92 4.23 0.35
CA LEU A 19 7.24 3.88 -0.22
C LEU A 19 7.45 2.39 -0.41
N PHE A 20 6.92 1.57 0.48
CA PHE A 20 7.16 0.12 0.50
C PHE A 20 5.86 -0.63 0.35
N THR A 21 5.80 -1.53 -0.62
CA THR A 21 4.61 -2.31 -0.89
C THR A 21 4.97 -3.71 -1.43
N LYS A 22 3.96 -4.57 -1.51
CA LYS A 22 4.04 -5.88 -2.13
C LYS A 22 3.15 -5.91 -3.35
N TRP A 23 3.61 -6.51 -4.43
CA TRP A 23 2.79 -6.81 -5.60
C TRP A 23 2.41 -8.29 -5.61
N TRP A 24 1.24 -8.57 -6.17
CA TRP A 24 0.63 -9.88 -6.24
C TRP A 24 0.09 -10.09 -7.64
N TYR A 25 0.71 -10.98 -8.40
CA TYR A 25 0.14 -11.43 -9.68
C TYR A 25 -0.86 -12.52 -9.40
N THR A 26 -2.08 -12.34 -9.85
CA THR A 26 -3.20 -13.22 -9.53
C THR A 26 -4.04 -13.55 -10.75
N LEU A 27 -4.62 -14.73 -10.72
CA LEU A 27 -5.64 -15.20 -11.66
C LEU A 27 -6.99 -15.20 -10.92
N PRO A 28 -7.81 -14.15 -11.06
CA PRO A 28 -9.17 -14.16 -10.54
C PRO A 28 -10.03 -15.16 -11.32
N VAL A 29 -11.03 -15.80 -10.67
CA VAL A 29 -11.84 -16.84 -11.28
C VAL A 29 -12.66 -16.32 -12.46
N ASP A 30 -13.22 -15.09 -12.35
CA ASP A 30 -14.12 -14.50 -13.34
C ASP A 30 -13.65 -13.14 -13.87
N ALA A 31 -12.33 -12.89 -13.88
CA ALA A 31 -11.78 -11.62 -14.30
C ALA A 31 -10.43 -11.80 -14.99
N PRO A 32 -9.94 -10.79 -15.72
CA PRO A 32 -8.63 -10.85 -16.36
C PRO A 32 -7.51 -10.90 -15.33
N ASP A 33 -6.41 -11.52 -15.74
CA ASP A 33 -5.17 -11.53 -14.96
C ASP A 33 -4.82 -10.13 -14.49
N THR A 34 -4.55 -10.03 -13.21
CA THR A 34 -4.39 -8.71 -12.60
C THR A 34 -3.27 -8.71 -11.59
N VAL A 35 -2.55 -7.59 -11.54
CA VAL A 35 -1.55 -7.34 -10.51
C VAL A 35 -2.16 -6.45 -9.45
N PHE A 36 -2.28 -7.01 -8.26
CA PHE A 36 -2.66 -6.27 -7.07
C PHE A 36 -1.44 -5.70 -6.37
N ILE A 37 -1.65 -4.60 -5.66
CA ILE A 37 -0.66 -3.94 -4.84
C ILE A 37 -1.22 -3.80 -3.43
N GLY A 38 -0.36 -4.03 -2.42
CA GLY A 38 -0.71 -3.91 -1.01
C GLY A 38 0.14 -4.81 -0.13
N PHE A 39 0.40 -4.41 1.13
CA PHE A 39 1.11 -5.20 2.12
C PHE A 39 0.57 -4.90 3.52
N PRO A 40 0.18 -5.95 4.27
CA PRO A 40 0.23 -7.37 3.94
C PRO A 40 -0.90 -7.87 3.02
N PHE A 41 -1.96 -7.11 2.82
CA PHE A 41 -3.09 -7.50 1.99
C PHE A 41 -3.14 -6.71 0.68
N PRO A 42 -3.52 -7.34 -0.45
CA PRO A 42 -3.70 -6.63 -1.69
C PRO A 42 -4.97 -5.76 -1.62
N PHE A 43 -4.81 -4.43 -1.69
CA PHE A 43 -5.92 -3.47 -1.54
C PHE A 43 -6.22 -2.65 -2.80
N VAL A 44 -5.34 -2.66 -3.82
CA VAL A 44 -5.55 -1.90 -5.05
C VAL A 44 -5.06 -2.67 -6.27
N CYS A 45 -5.78 -2.55 -7.37
CA CYS A 45 -5.36 -3.03 -8.68
C CYS A 45 -5.83 -2.07 -9.79
N ASN A 46 -5.33 -2.29 -11.01
CA ASN A 46 -5.86 -1.60 -12.18
C ASN A 46 -7.31 -2.01 -12.45
N GLY A 47 -8.11 -1.06 -12.88
CA GLY A 47 -9.50 -1.32 -13.23
C GLY A 47 -9.62 -2.23 -14.44
N TRP A 48 -10.60 -3.14 -14.40
CA TRP A 48 -10.87 -4.05 -15.51
C TRP A 48 -11.70 -3.40 -16.62
N GLN A 49 -12.37 -2.30 -16.31
CA GLN A 49 -13.25 -1.62 -17.25
C GLN A 49 -12.51 -0.58 -18.09
N THR A 50 -11.54 0.11 -17.53
CA THR A 50 -10.72 1.11 -18.22
C THR A 50 -9.27 1.02 -17.76
N SER A 51 -8.32 1.26 -18.70
CA SER A 51 -6.88 1.16 -18.43
C SER A 51 -6.34 2.22 -17.45
N MET A 52 -7.13 3.27 -17.19
CA MET A 52 -6.72 4.38 -16.31
C MET A 52 -7.48 4.41 -14.97
N SER A 53 -8.36 3.45 -14.72
CA SER A 53 -9.07 3.35 -13.46
C SER A 53 -8.34 2.48 -12.45
N LEU A 54 -8.64 2.70 -11.18
CA LEU A 54 -8.19 1.86 -10.08
C LEU A 54 -9.40 1.21 -9.41
N GLN A 55 -9.21 -0.01 -8.95
CA GLN A 55 -10.13 -0.69 -8.03
C GLN A 55 -9.49 -0.73 -6.67
N VAL A 56 -10.16 -0.15 -5.68
CA VAL A 56 -9.65 -0.02 -4.31
C VAL A 56 -10.57 -0.77 -3.35
N PHE A 57 -10.00 -1.64 -2.53
CA PHE A 57 -10.68 -2.40 -1.50
C PHE A 57 -10.43 -1.74 -0.14
N ILE A 58 -11.46 -1.06 0.37
CA ILE A 58 -11.35 -0.15 1.52
C ILE A 58 -10.98 -0.91 2.80
N PHE A 59 -11.57 -2.07 3.03
CA PHE A 59 -11.30 -2.86 4.24
C PHE A 59 -9.83 -3.27 4.30
N GLU A 60 -9.30 -3.83 3.22
CA GLU A 60 -7.89 -4.25 3.09
C GLU A 60 -6.95 -3.05 3.24
N LEU A 61 -7.27 -1.91 2.64
CA LEU A 61 -6.51 -0.66 2.78
C LEU A 61 -6.43 -0.20 4.25
N ILE A 62 -7.55 -0.22 4.97
CA ILE A 62 -7.58 0.18 6.38
C ILE A 62 -6.76 -0.77 7.24
N VAL A 63 -6.89 -2.07 7.00
CA VAL A 63 -6.12 -3.09 7.75
C VAL A 63 -4.62 -2.91 7.50
N ASP A 64 -4.20 -2.69 6.27
CA ASP A 64 -2.80 -2.44 5.93
C ASP A 64 -2.27 -1.18 6.64
N LEU A 65 -3.00 -0.08 6.58
CA LEU A 65 -2.63 1.15 7.30
C LEU A 65 -2.50 0.94 8.81
N LEU A 66 -3.41 0.16 9.42
CA LEU A 66 -3.34 -0.17 10.83
C LEU A 66 -2.11 -1.01 11.18
N ILE A 67 -1.72 -1.96 10.33
CA ILE A 67 -0.54 -2.78 10.53
C ILE A 67 0.74 -1.94 10.49
N TYR A 68 0.87 -1.02 9.51
CA TYR A 68 2.00 -0.09 9.46
C TYR A 68 2.02 0.84 10.68
N PHE A 69 0.84 1.31 11.12
CA PHE A 69 0.74 2.15 12.31
C PHE A 69 1.17 1.38 13.58
N ILE A 70 0.68 0.15 13.78
CA ILE A 70 1.04 -0.70 14.92
C ILE A 70 2.55 -1.00 14.91
N PHE A 71 3.11 -1.30 13.76
CA PHE A 71 4.55 -1.54 13.60
C PHE A 71 5.38 -0.34 14.10
N TRP A 72 5.10 0.87 13.60
CA TRP A 72 5.80 2.07 14.02
C TRP A 72 5.53 2.44 15.48
N PHE A 73 4.29 2.22 15.93
CA PHE A 73 3.92 2.45 17.33
C PHE A 73 4.73 1.57 18.27
N LEU A 74 4.79 0.26 18.01
CA LEU A 74 5.54 -0.69 18.82
C LEU A 74 7.04 -0.39 18.79
N LEU A 75 7.60 -0.15 17.60
CA LEU A 75 9.02 0.14 17.44
C LEU A 75 9.42 1.39 18.23
N ILE A 76 8.70 2.49 18.06
CA ILE A 76 8.97 3.75 18.75
C ILE A 76 8.69 3.63 20.26
N PHE A 77 7.66 2.87 20.65
CA PHE A 77 7.35 2.62 22.05
C PHE A 77 8.48 1.86 22.75
N ILE A 78 8.92 0.75 22.17
CA ILE A 78 10.02 -0.07 22.68
C ILE A 78 11.30 0.76 22.79
N PHE A 79 11.65 1.48 21.72
CA PHE A 79 12.86 2.29 21.71
C PHE A 79 12.83 3.40 22.76
N ASN A 80 11.71 4.13 22.87
CA ASN A 80 11.55 5.22 23.84
C ASN A 80 11.48 4.71 25.29
N ARG A 81 11.00 3.47 25.51
CA ARG A 81 10.86 2.88 26.85
C ARG A 81 12.13 2.22 27.35
N PHE A 82 12.81 1.46 26.48
CA PHE A 82 13.89 0.56 26.89
C PHE A 82 15.29 1.04 26.47
N VAL A 83 15.40 1.84 25.42
CA VAL A 83 16.73 2.27 24.93
C VAL A 83 17.03 3.69 25.35
N LYS A 84 16.33 4.69 24.81
CA LYS A 84 16.57 6.11 25.09
C LYS A 84 15.32 6.94 24.83
N LYS A 85 15.07 7.93 25.70
CA LYS A 85 13.99 8.92 25.42
C LYS A 85 14.25 9.64 24.12
N ILE A 86 13.27 9.58 23.22
CA ILE A 86 13.33 10.19 21.90
C ILE A 86 13.01 11.68 22.03
N TYR A 87 13.99 12.53 21.73
CA TYR A 87 13.82 13.98 21.57
C TYR A 87 13.81 14.31 20.09
N ILE A 88 12.68 14.82 19.59
CA ILE A 88 12.53 15.11 18.15
C ILE A 88 12.69 16.61 17.95
N ASN A 89 13.60 16.98 17.06
CA ASN A 89 13.78 18.35 16.60
C ASN A 89 12.54 18.81 15.81
N LYS A 90 12.15 20.09 16.00
CA LYS A 90 11.02 20.71 15.28
C LYS A 90 11.22 20.67 13.76
N LEU A 91 12.45 20.83 13.28
CA LEU A 91 12.79 20.77 11.85
C LEU A 91 12.51 19.38 11.25
N ILE A 92 12.97 18.31 11.94
CA ILE A 92 12.73 16.93 11.49
C ILE A 92 11.23 16.62 11.47
N THR A 93 10.52 17.02 12.51
CA THR A 93 9.04 16.85 12.56
C THR A 93 8.36 17.59 11.41
N GLY A 94 8.74 18.85 11.16
CA GLY A 94 8.18 19.65 10.07
C GLY A 94 8.43 18.99 8.70
N PHE A 95 9.64 18.52 8.46
CA PHE A 95 10.01 17.83 7.21
C PHE A 95 9.20 16.53 7.01
N LEU A 96 9.13 15.67 8.01
CA LEU A 96 8.35 14.42 7.93
C LEU A 96 6.86 14.68 7.71
N LEU A 97 6.29 15.67 8.40
CA LEU A 97 4.90 16.05 8.21
C LEU A 97 4.65 16.62 6.81
N SER A 98 5.55 17.45 6.29
CA SER A 98 5.42 18.00 4.94
C SER A 98 5.38 16.89 3.89
N ILE A 99 6.29 15.91 3.98
CA ILE A 99 6.30 14.76 3.08
C ILE A 99 4.99 13.96 3.20
N ALA A 100 4.55 13.65 4.42
CA ALA A 100 3.33 12.91 4.63
C ALA A 100 2.10 13.63 4.07
N VAL A 101 2.00 14.94 4.25
CA VAL A 101 0.91 15.78 3.70
C VAL A 101 0.93 15.75 2.17
N VAL A 102 2.09 15.90 1.55
CA VAL A 102 2.23 15.82 0.07
C VAL A 102 1.75 14.46 -0.44
N ILE A 103 2.16 13.36 0.22
CA ILE A 103 1.73 12.01 -0.15
C ILE A 103 0.20 11.88 -0.04
N VAL A 104 -0.40 12.35 1.05
CA VAL A 104 -1.86 12.27 1.26
C VAL A 104 -2.60 13.07 0.19
N ILE A 105 -2.16 14.30 -0.10
CA ILE A 105 -2.77 15.14 -1.14
C ILE A 105 -2.68 14.44 -2.50
N PHE A 106 -1.53 13.93 -2.87
CA PHE A 106 -1.32 13.23 -4.14
C PHE A 106 -2.17 11.96 -4.23
N SER A 107 -2.21 11.15 -3.18
CA SER A 107 -3.05 9.93 -3.12
C SER A 107 -4.54 10.26 -3.21
N THR A 108 -4.99 11.32 -2.54
CA THR A 108 -6.38 11.78 -2.59
C THR A 108 -6.73 12.30 -4.00
N TRP A 109 -5.81 13.01 -4.64
CA TRP A 109 -6.01 13.48 -6.01
C TRP A 109 -6.20 12.31 -7.00
N ILE A 110 -5.36 11.27 -6.93
CA ILE A 110 -5.52 10.05 -7.73
C ILE A 110 -6.83 9.35 -7.40
N ALA A 111 -7.16 9.21 -6.12
CA ALA A 111 -8.39 8.56 -5.67
C ALA A 111 -9.66 9.30 -6.10
N SER A 112 -9.59 10.60 -6.34
CA SER A 112 -10.73 11.43 -6.75
C SER A 112 -11.10 11.28 -8.23
N SER A 113 -10.37 10.47 -9.02
CA SER A 113 -10.75 10.20 -10.42
C SER A 113 -12.13 9.53 -10.46
N LYS A 114 -12.98 9.98 -11.37
CA LYS A 114 -14.36 9.49 -11.56
C LYS A 114 -14.42 8.02 -12.02
N ASP A 115 -13.34 7.56 -12.64
CA ASP A 115 -13.26 6.21 -13.19
C ASP A 115 -12.84 5.18 -12.15
N ASN A 116 -12.44 5.61 -10.94
CA ASN A 116 -12.05 4.74 -9.86
C ASN A 116 -13.26 4.08 -9.21
N ILE A 117 -13.12 2.80 -8.90
CA ILE A 117 -14.16 2.01 -8.27
C ILE A 117 -13.71 1.63 -6.85
N PHE A 118 -14.58 1.89 -5.88
CA PHE A 118 -14.33 1.59 -4.48
C PHE A 118 -15.25 0.46 -4.03
N TYR A 119 -14.64 -0.65 -3.60
CA TYR A 119 -15.34 -1.77 -2.99
C TYR A 119 -15.11 -1.77 -1.48
N LEU A 120 -16.14 -2.10 -0.72
CA LEU A 120 -15.97 -2.21 0.73
C LEU A 120 -15.02 -3.35 1.08
N LYS A 121 -15.18 -4.48 0.40
CA LYS A 121 -14.40 -5.69 0.59
C LYS A 121 -14.27 -6.43 -0.75
N ARG A 122 -13.24 -7.23 -0.88
CA ARG A 122 -13.06 -8.11 -2.02
C ARG A 122 -13.92 -9.37 -1.89
N ASP A 123 -14.86 -9.57 -2.82
CA ASP A 123 -15.82 -10.68 -2.77
C ASP A 123 -15.49 -11.83 -3.72
N PHE A 124 -14.37 -11.78 -4.44
CA PHE A 124 -13.94 -12.81 -5.38
C PHE A 124 -12.73 -13.59 -4.87
N LYS A 125 -12.68 -14.87 -5.27
CA LYS A 125 -11.51 -15.72 -5.04
C LYS A 125 -10.45 -15.42 -6.11
N MET A 126 -9.21 -15.40 -5.69
CA MET A 126 -8.07 -15.25 -6.59
C MET A 126 -6.99 -16.28 -6.26
N GLU A 127 -6.39 -16.84 -7.28
CA GLU A 127 -5.20 -17.66 -7.14
C GLU A 127 -3.97 -16.78 -7.29
N VAL A 128 -3.07 -16.85 -6.31
CA VAL A 128 -1.85 -16.06 -6.31
C VAL A 128 -0.73 -16.86 -6.98
N MET A 129 -0.26 -16.39 -8.12
CA MET A 129 0.77 -17.07 -8.91
C MET A 129 2.17 -16.60 -8.55
N GLU A 130 2.38 -15.30 -8.45
CA GLU A 130 3.67 -14.71 -8.09
C GLU A 130 3.49 -13.52 -7.15
N THR A 131 4.48 -13.31 -6.29
CA THR A 131 4.50 -12.14 -5.41
C THR A 131 5.93 -11.63 -5.24
N GLY A 132 6.06 -10.35 -4.96
CA GLY A 132 7.35 -9.77 -4.61
C GLY A 132 7.19 -8.42 -3.91
N TYR A 133 8.24 -8.01 -3.22
CA TYR A 133 8.29 -6.69 -2.60
C TYR A 133 8.90 -5.67 -3.55
N LYS A 134 8.43 -4.44 -3.47
CA LYS A 134 9.01 -3.33 -4.23
C LYS A 134 8.96 -2.02 -3.46
N PHE A 135 9.90 -1.16 -3.76
CA PHE A 135 9.80 0.27 -3.43
C PHE A 135 9.15 1.02 -4.60
N ILE A 136 8.58 2.18 -4.33
CA ILE A 136 7.86 2.98 -5.32
C ILE A 136 8.68 3.32 -6.58
N TRP A 137 10.00 3.46 -6.44
CA TRP A 137 10.92 3.73 -7.56
C TRP A 137 11.35 2.49 -8.35
N GLN A 138 10.99 1.30 -7.89
CA GLN A 138 11.33 0.06 -8.58
C GLN A 138 10.27 -0.28 -9.61
N LYS A 139 10.71 -0.61 -10.82
CA LYS A 139 9.81 -1.15 -11.84
C LYS A 139 9.25 -2.49 -11.36
N GLN A 140 7.95 -2.66 -11.56
CA GLN A 140 7.32 -3.93 -11.29
C GLN A 140 7.73 -4.92 -12.38
N PRO A 141 8.22 -6.13 -12.03
CA PRO A 141 8.42 -7.17 -13.00
C PRO A 141 7.07 -7.54 -13.62
N LEU A 142 7.04 -7.60 -14.95
CA LEU A 142 5.88 -8.11 -15.66
C LEU A 142 5.90 -9.64 -15.56
N PRO A 143 4.84 -10.25 -15.05
CA PRO A 143 4.74 -11.71 -15.02
C PRO A 143 4.75 -12.28 -16.42
N ASP A 144 5.34 -13.47 -16.61
CA ASP A 144 5.32 -14.15 -17.89
C ASP A 144 3.94 -14.79 -18.13
N PHE A 145 3.08 -14.07 -18.86
CA PHE A 145 1.74 -14.54 -19.23
C PHE A 145 1.75 -15.93 -19.87
N LYS A 146 2.74 -16.24 -20.71
CA LYS A 146 2.85 -17.52 -21.41
C LYS A 146 3.05 -18.70 -20.46
N LYS A 147 3.73 -18.45 -19.35
CA LYS A 147 3.96 -19.47 -18.32
C LYS A 147 2.66 -19.95 -17.67
N TYR A 148 1.68 -19.04 -17.51
CA TYR A 148 0.43 -19.31 -16.80
C TYR A 148 -0.75 -19.63 -17.72
N HIS A 149 -0.62 -19.39 -19.04
CA HIS A 149 -1.65 -19.68 -20.03
C HIS A 149 -1.09 -20.46 -21.23
N PRO A 150 -0.56 -21.68 -21.03
CA PRO A 150 0.02 -22.46 -22.12
C PRO A 150 -1.01 -22.84 -23.20
N GLU A 151 -2.29 -22.90 -22.85
CA GLU A 151 -3.36 -23.29 -23.80
C GLU A 151 -3.77 -22.18 -24.78
N LYS A 152 -3.46 -20.91 -24.48
CA LYS A 152 -3.79 -19.76 -25.36
C LYS A 152 -2.74 -19.51 -26.45
N ILE A 153 -1.76 -20.40 -26.60
CA ILE A 153 -0.61 -20.25 -27.51
C ILE A 153 -0.75 -21.17 -28.76
N LYS A 154 -1.89 -21.83 -28.93
CA LYS A 154 -2.16 -22.66 -30.12
C LYS A 154 -2.81 -21.85 -31.23
#